data_67f0d5a01208a53dce9142f069d4626b
#
_entry.id   67f0d5a01208a53dce9142f069d4626b
#
_cell.length_a   1.000
_cell.length_b   1.000
_cell.length_c   1.000
_cell.angle_alpha   90.00
_cell.angle_beta   90.00
_cell.angle_gamma   90.00
#
_symmetry.space_group_name_H-M   'P 1'
#
loop_
_entity.id
_entity.type
_entity.pdbx_description
1 polymer ?
#
loop_
_entity_poly.entity_id
_entity_poly.type
_entity_poly.pdbx_seq_one_letter_code
_entity_poly.pdbx_strand_id
1 'polypeptide(L)'
;MLHIAYLYNHDMGYNVLLPDLYGHGESEGDHIQMGWKDRWDVIRWSEIANEIFKVKSEEQRVKNEERRVMNTRQVIHGISMGAATTMAVSGEKTPDYVKCFVEDCGYTSVWDEFSAQLKDQFGLPAFPLMNTTSALCQYRYGWSFAEAQQIEQVRKSTKPMLFIHGDKDAFVPYAMLHPLYEAKTKGRKAIFIAKGSVHAMAYRDHHEEYTRIVKDFVSKEE
;
A
#
# COMPACT_ATOMS: atom_id res chain seq x y z
N MET A 1 8.36 8.45 0.54
CA MET A 1 6.94 8.81 0.72
C MET A 1 6.64 10.32 0.71
N LEU A 2 7.58 11.21 1.05
CA LEU A 2 7.31 12.68 1.10
C LEU A 2 6.78 13.25 -0.23
N HIS A 3 7.24 12.76 -1.37
CA HIS A 3 6.75 13.17 -2.69
C HIS A 3 5.27 12.77 -2.93
N ILE A 4 4.83 11.62 -2.39
CA ILE A 4 3.42 11.23 -2.44
C ILE A 4 2.59 12.05 -1.45
N ALA A 5 3.15 12.38 -0.28
CA ALA A 5 2.50 13.31 0.64
C ALA A 5 2.30 14.69 0.01
N TYR A 6 3.29 15.17 -0.75
CA TYR A 6 3.19 16.43 -1.52
C TYR A 6 2.06 16.36 -2.55
N LEU A 7 1.99 15.29 -3.35
CA LEU A 7 0.90 15.06 -4.31
C LEU A 7 -0.48 15.16 -3.64
N TYR A 8 -0.71 14.43 -2.55
CA TYR A 8 -2.01 14.46 -1.88
C TYR A 8 -2.29 15.79 -1.18
N ASN A 9 -1.32 16.36 -0.50
CA ASN A 9 -1.54 17.59 0.27
C ASN A 9 -1.56 18.83 -0.61
N HIS A 10 -0.52 19.05 -1.42
CA HIS A 10 -0.36 20.25 -2.22
C HIS A 10 -1.27 20.25 -3.45
N ASP A 11 -1.28 19.16 -4.21
CA ASP A 11 -1.96 19.14 -5.51
C ASP A 11 -3.44 18.72 -5.41
N MET A 12 -3.82 18.02 -4.33
CA MET A 12 -5.17 17.51 -4.14
C MET A 12 -5.90 18.07 -2.91
N GLY A 13 -5.20 18.78 -2.00
CA GLY A 13 -5.79 19.41 -0.82
C GLY A 13 -6.16 18.43 0.31
N TYR A 14 -5.61 17.23 0.32
CA TYR A 14 -5.84 16.24 1.37
C TYR A 14 -4.97 16.49 2.61
N ASN A 15 -5.49 16.15 3.78
CA ASN A 15 -4.64 15.91 4.93
C ASN A 15 -3.91 14.59 4.74
N VAL A 16 -2.63 14.51 5.13
CA VAL A 16 -1.80 13.32 4.95
C VAL A 16 -1.24 12.86 6.29
N LEU A 17 -1.34 11.57 6.56
CA LEU A 17 -0.67 10.88 7.64
C LEU A 17 0.35 9.91 7.05
N LEU A 18 1.59 9.99 7.52
CA LEU A 18 2.68 9.09 7.14
C LEU A 18 3.15 8.35 8.39
N PRO A 19 2.61 7.16 8.70
CA PRO A 19 3.09 6.39 9.84
C PRO A 19 4.41 5.69 9.50
N ASP A 20 5.32 5.65 10.46
CA ASP A 20 6.39 4.68 10.46
C ASP A 20 5.82 3.32 10.84
N LEU A 21 6.05 2.30 10.02
CA LEU A 21 5.61 0.94 10.30
C LEU A 21 6.45 0.33 11.43
N TYR A 22 5.97 -0.76 12.03
CA TYR A 22 6.70 -1.50 13.06
C TYR A 22 8.14 -1.79 12.62
N GLY A 23 9.11 -1.50 13.49
CA GLY A 23 10.53 -1.67 13.22
C GLY A 23 11.14 -0.64 12.25
N HIS A 24 10.43 0.46 11.94
CA HIS A 24 10.91 1.54 11.09
C HIS A 24 10.86 2.90 11.80
N GLY A 25 11.73 3.80 11.38
CA GLY A 25 11.77 5.18 11.85
C GLY A 25 11.83 5.30 13.35
N GLU A 26 10.89 6.02 13.95
CA GLU A 26 10.76 6.19 15.40
C GLU A 26 9.76 5.19 16.03
N SER A 27 9.11 4.33 15.23
CA SER A 27 8.21 3.29 15.75
C SER A 27 8.98 2.20 16.48
N GLU A 28 8.34 1.64 17.50
CA GLU A 28 8.84 0.46 18.20
C GLU A 28 8.98 -0.75 17.27
N GLY A 29 9.79 -1.71 17.68
CA GLY A 29 9.98 -2.96 16.97
C GLY A 29 11.43 -3.28 16.68
N ASP A 30 11.72 -4.55 16.52
CA ASP A 30 13.07 -5.10 16.33
C ASP A 30 13.22 -5.91 15.02
N HIS A 31 12.16 -5.96 14.21
CA HIS A 31 12.15 -6.68 12.93
C HIS A 31 11.14 -6.12 11.95
N ILE A 32 11.36 -6.40 10.66
CA ILE A 32 10.46 -5.99 9.57
C ILE A 32 9.39 -7.07 9.37
N GLN A 33 8.14 -6.66 9.22
CA GLN A 33 6.98 -7.55 9.06
C GLN A 33 6.51 -7.70 7.61
N MET A 34 7.24 -7.12 6.66
CA MET A 34 6.99 -7.19 5.21
C MET A 34 5.53 -6.88 4.80
N GLY A 35 4.92 -5.91 5.49
CA GLY A 35 3.54 -5.49 5.22
C GLY A 35 2.48 -6.47 5.71
N TRP A 36 2.84 -7.65 6.24
CA TRP A 36 1.86 -8.65 6.60
C TRP A 36 1.14 -8.35 7.92
N LYS A 37 1.88 -8.25 9.02
CA LYS A 37 1.26 -7.85 10.31
C LYS A 37 1.03 -6.34 10.39
N ASP A 38 1.84 -5.55 9.71
CA ASP A 38 1.69 -4.09 9.58
C ASP A 38 0.28 -3.66 9.14
N ARG A 39 -0.47 -4.53 8.44
CA ARG A 39 -1.84 -4.21 8.02
C ARG A 39 -2.77 -3.86 9.17
N TRP A 40 -2.57 -4.45 10.32
CA TRP A 40 -3.39 -4.15 11.52
C TRP A 40 -3.06 -2.77 12.08
N ASP A 41 -1.79 -2.42 12.10
CA ASP A 41 -1.33 -1.10 12.52
C ASP A 41 -1.85 -0.02 11.56
N VAL A 42 -1.81 -0.26 10.25
CA VAL A 42 -2.35 0.68 9.26
C VAL A 42 -3.87 0.86 9.38
N ILE A 43 -4.62 -0.20 9.67
CA ILE A 43 -6.06 -0.08 9.99
C ILE A 43 -6.26 0.80 11.23
N ARG A 44 -5.47 0.58 12.28
CA ARG A 44 -5.53 1.40 13.49
C ARG A 44 -5.12 2.86 13.23
N TRP A 45 -4.07 3.08 12.45
CA TRP A 45 -3.67 4.43 12.02
C TRP A 45 -4.77 5.12 11.19
N SER A 46 -5.50 4.38 10.37
CA SER A 46 -6.67 4.90 9.63
C SER A 46 -7.77 5.40 10.59
N GLU A 47 -8.04 4.68 11.68
CA GLU A 47 -9.00 5.11 12.72
C GLU A 47 -8.51 6.37 13.42
N ILE A 48 -7.25 6.40 13.87
CA ILE A 48 -6.63 7.56 14.53
C ILE A 48 -6.65 8.80 13.61
N ALA A 49 -6.30 8.63 12.33
CA ALA A 49 -6.36 9.71 11.34
C ALA A 49 -7.78 10.26 11.20
N ASN A 50 -8.79 9.38 11.19
CA ASN A 50 -10.18 9.80 11.11
C ASN A 50 -10.59 10.65 12.34
N GLU A 51 -10.18 10.28 13.54
CA GLU A 51 -10.43 11.05 14.76
C GLU A 51 -9.74 12.42 14.71
N ILE A 52 -8.43 12.45 14.42
CA ILE A 52 -7.63 13.68 14.38
C ILE A 52 -8.19 14.69 13.37
N PHE A 53 -8.45 14.23 12.14
CA PHE A 53 -8.87 15.14 11.07
C PHE A 53 -10.34 15.52 11.19
N LYS A 54 -11.20 14.70 11.82
CA LYS A 54 -12.56 15.06 12.15
C LYS A 54 -12.61 16.20 13.18
N VAL A 55 -11.85 16.10 14.26
CA VAL A 55 -11.76 17.17 15.28
C VAL A 55 -11.28 18.47 14.66
N LYS A 56 -10.20 18.45 13.89
CA LYS A 56 -9.67 19.64 13.21
C LYS A 56 -10.69 20.29 12.29
N SER A 57 -11.47 19.49 11.56
CA SER A 57 -12.51 20.03 10.67
C SER A 57 -13.67 20.65 11.43
N GLU A 58 -14.04 20.12 12.58
CA GLU A 58 -15.07 20.68 13.47
C GLU A 58 -14.63 22.00 14.10
N GLU A 59 -13.37 22.11 14.53
CA GLU A 59 -12.80 23.37 15.05
C GLU A 59 -12.76 24.49 14.00
N GLN A 60 -12.40 24.17 12.77
CA GLN A 60 -12.41 25.11 11.65
C GLN A 60 -13.84 25.55 11.27
N ARG A 61 -14.81 24.63 11.36
CA ARG A 61 -16.23 24.94 11.12
C ARG A 61 -16.81 25.92 12.14
N VAL A 62 -16.48 25.71 13.42
CA VAL A 62 -16.91 26.64 14.48
C VAL A 62 -16.38 28.06 14.26
N LYS A 63 -15.14 28.16 13.73
CA LYS A 63 -14.51 29.47 13.40
C LYS A 63 -15.13 30.16 12.19
N ASN A 64 -15.63 29.39 11.20
CA ASN A 64 -16.08 29.92 9.90
C ASN A 64 -17.62 29.93 9.73
N GLU A 65 -18.40 29.57 10.76
CA GLU A 65 -19.88 29.46 10.73
C GLU A 65 -20.46 28.54 9.62
N GLU A 66 -19.65 27.69 9.02
CA GLU A 66 -20.09 26.79 7.94
C GLU A 66 -20.67 25.48 8.46
N ARG A 67 -21.92 25.17 8.09
CA ARG A 67 -22.68 23.97 8.49
C ARG A 67 -22.54 22.78 7.53
N ARG A 68 -21.39 22.52 6.95
CA ARG A 68 -21.22 21.37 6.06
C ARG A 68 -20.70 20.14 6.83
N VAL A 69 -21.51 19.07 6.89
CA VAL A 69 -21.05 17.78 7.44
C VAL A 69 -20.01 17.22 6.46
N MET A 70 -18.74 17.27 6.84
CA MET A 70 -17.68 16.63 6.04
C MET A 70 -17.61 15.15 6.41
N ASN A 71 -18.09 14.29 5.51
CA ASN A 71 -17.76 12.86 5.61
C ASN A 71 -16.26 12.72 5.39
N THR A 72 -15.54 12.27 6.40
CA THR A 72 -14.14 11.93 6.26
C THR A 72 -14.01 10.82 5.21
N ARG A 73 -13.10 11.02 4.25
CA ARG A 73 -12.79 10.04 3.21
C ARG A 73 -11.30 9.79 3.23
N GLN A 74 -10.91 8.54 3.19
CA GLN A 74 -9.51 8.16 3.24
C GLN A 74 -9.12 7.33 2.02
N VAL A 75 -7.90 7.58 1.57
CA VAL A 75 -7.18 6.76 0.59
C VAL A 75 -5.98 6.16 1.31
N ILE A 76 -5.74 4.88 1.13
CA ILE A 76 -4.52 4.23 1.59
C ILE A 76 -3.63 4.00 0.38
N HIS A 77 -2.45 4.64 0.41
CA HIS A 77 -1.48 4.59 -0.68
C HIS A 77 -0.13 4.08 -0.15
N GLY A 78 0.43 3.09 -0.81
CA GLY A 78 1.74 2.54 -0.47
C GLY A 78 2.62 2.28 -1.68
N ILE A 79 3.94 2.34 -1.45
CA ILE A 79 4.97 2.02 -2.46
C ILE A 79 5.77 0.83 -1.97
N SER A 80 6.09 -0.13 -2.84
CA SER A 80 6.93 -1.30 -2.55
C SER A 80 6.35 -2.11 -1.37
N MET A 81 7.07 -2.28 -0.27
CA MET A 81 6.55 -2.90 0.95
C MET A 81 5.29 -2.18 1.48
N GLY A 82 5.20 -0.84 1.32
CA GLY A 82 4.00 -0.08 1.62
C GLY A 82 2.82 -0.45 0.71
N ALA A 83 3.07 -0.77 -0.56
CA ALA A 83 2.05 -1.28 -1.49
C ALA A 83 1.57 -2.67 -1.07
N ALA A 84 2.50 -3.55 -0.68
CA ALA A 84 2.16 -4.86 -0.11
C ALA A 84 1.32 -4.73 1.16
N THR A 85 1.65 -3.77 2.04
CA THR A 85 0.84 -3.43 3.22
C THR A 85 -0.55 -2.94 2.82
N THR A 86 -0.65 -2.05 1.84
CA THR A 86 -1.92 -1.51 1.30
C THR A 86 -2.81 -2.64 0.75
N MET A 87 -2.23 -3.56 -0.02
CA MET A 87 -2.95 -4.73 -0.51
C MET A 87 -3.39 -5.65 0.64
N ALA A 88 -2.52 -5.87 1.63
CA ALA A 88 -2.87 -6.68 2.80
C ALA A 88 -4.04 -6.06 3.59
N VAL A 89 -4.04 -4.74 3.80
CA VAL A 89 -5.16 -3.99 4.40
C VAL A 89 -6.44 -4.15 3.59
N SER A 90 -6.37 -4.11 2.27
CA SER A 90 -7.54 -4.10 1.39
C SER A 90 -8.40 -5.37 1.48
N GLY A 91 -7.81 -6.48 1.89
CA GLY A 91 -8.52 -7.76 2.10
C GLY A 91 -9.17 -7.90 3.46
N GLU A 92 -8.92 -6.98 4.38
CA GLU A 92 -9.49 -6.95 5.72
C GLU A 92 -10.76 -6.09 5.77
N LYS A 93 -11.51 -6.19 6.88
CA LYS A 93 -12.66 -5.32 7.11
C LYS A 93 -12.17 -3.91 7.46
N THR A 94 -12.19 -3.02 6.50
CA THR A 94 -11.83 -1.61 6.68
C THR A 94 -13.07 -0.74 6.89
N PRO A 95 -12.96 0.37 7.68
CA PRO A 95 -14.05 1.31 7.87
C PRO A 95 -14.60 1.88 6.55
N ASP A 96 -15.87 2.30 6.55
CA ASP A 96 -16.56 2.81 5.34
C ASP A 96 -15.97 4.12 4.82
N TYR A 97 -15.26 4.88 5.64
CA TYR A 97 -14.59 6.10 5.22
C TYR A 97 -13.29 5.82 4.45
N VAL A 98 -12.71 4.62 4.51
CA VAL A 98 -11.66 4.18 3.59
C VAL A 98 -12.32 3.87 2.25
N LYS A 99 -12.04 4.68 1.23
CA LYS A 99 -12.74 4.63 -0.06
C LYS A 99 -12.03 3.81 -1.12
N CYS A 100 -10.73 3.95 -1.22
CA CYS A 100 -9.94 3.22 -2.21
C CYS A 100 -8.49 3.00 -1.76
N PHE A 101 -7.81 2.19 -2.53
CA PHE A 101 -6.41 1.82 -2.33
C PHE A 101 -5.60 2.16 -3.57
N VAL A 102 -4.36 2.61 -3.35
CA VAL A 102 -3.36 2.79 -4.42
C VAL A 102 -2.12 2.00 -4.03
N GLU A 103 -1.80 0.99 -4.81
CA GLU A 103 -0.58 0.22 -4.65
C GLU A 103 0.40 0.56 -5.79
N ASP A 104 1.65 0.82 -5.47
CA ASP A 104 2.72 1.15 -6.40
C ASP A 104 3.88 0.19 -6.19
N CYS A 105 4.15 -0.65 -7.18
CA CYS A 105 5.18 -1.68 -7.23
C CYS A 105 5.18 -2.67 -6.05
N GLY A 106 4.00 -3.16 -5.66
CA GLY A 106 3.86 -4.20 -4.65
C GLY A 106 4.06 -5.61 -5.21
N TYR A 107 4.19 -6.58 -4.31
CA TYR A 107 4.46 -7.99 -4.66
C TYR A 107 3.28 -8.92 -4.36
N THR A 108 3.25 -10.07 -5.04
CA THR A 108 2.19 -11.09 -4.93
C THR A 108 2.15 -11.76 -3.56
N SER A 109 3.33 -12.04 -3.00
CA SER A 109 3.51 -12.62 -1.67
C SER A 109 4.92 -12.34 -1.15
N VAL A 110 5.12 -12.43 0.15
CA VAL A 110 6.47 -12.37 0.76
C VAL A 110 7.34 -13.53 0.26
N TRP A 111 6.72 -14.69 0.04
CA TRP A 111 7.43 -15.83 -0.52
C TRP A 111 7.97 -15.56 -1.92
N ASP A 112 7.14 -15.03 -2.81
CA ASP A 112 7.53 -14.75 -4.21
C ASP A 112 8.61 -13.68 -4.27
N GLU A 113 8.45 -12.60 -3.50
CA GLU A 113 9.43 -11.52 -3.45
C GLU A 113 10.78 -12.00 -2.94
N PHE A 114 10.83 -12.69 -1.82
CA PHE A 114 12.10 -13.20 -1.28
C PHE A 114 12.72 -14.28 -2.17
N SER A 115 11.90 -15.10 -2.83
CA SER A 115 12.42 -16.09 -3.79
C SER A 115 13.04 -15.43 -5.01
N ALA A 116 12.43 -14.34 -5.51
CA ALA A 116 12.98 -13.55 -6.60
C ALA A 116 14.31 -12.90 -6.21
N GLN A 117 14.35 -12.24 -5.04
CA GLN A 117 15.56 -11.59 -4.52
C GLN A 117 16.69 -12.60 -4.25
N LEU A 118 16.36 -13.76 -3.66
CA LEU A 118 17.33 -14.82 -3.40
C LEU A 118 17.99 -15.31 -4.70
N LYS A 119 17.20 -15.47 -5.73
CA LYS A 119 17.70 -15.87 -7.06
C LYS A 119 18.50 -14.77 -7.73
N ASP A 120 18.03 -13.53 -7.72
CA ASP A 120 18.66 -12.41 -8.42
C ASP A 120 19.99 -12.00 -7.76
N GLN A 121 20.00 -11.85 -6.45
CA GLN A 121 21.17 -11.33 -5.73
C GLN A 121 22.21 -12.39 -5.40
N PHE A 122 21.81 -13.63 -5.20
CA PHE A 122 22.69 -14.69 -4.71
C PHE A 122 22.77 -15.90 -5.66
N GLY A 123 21.93 -15.98 -6.71
CA GLY A 123 21.88 -17.14 -7.60
C GLY A 123 21.40 -18.43 -6.92
N LEU A 124 20.76 -18.32 -5.74
CA LEU A 124 20.39 -19.47 -4.94
C LEU A 124 18.93 -19.91 -5.19
N PRO A 125 18.64 -21.21 -5.12
CA PRO A 125 17.28 -21.73 -5.22
C PRO A 125 16.48 -21.45 -3.94
N ALA A 126 15.17 -21.31 -4.07
CA ALA A 126 14.28 -21.10 -2.93
C ALA A 126 14.36 -22.25 -1.90
N PHE A 127 14.36 -23.51 -2.36
CA PHE A 127 14.51 -24.66 -1.47
C PHE A 127 16.00 -24.98 -1.24
N PRO A 128 16.43 -25.27 0.00
CA PRO A 128 15.62 -25.34 1.25
C PRO A 128 15.56 -24.03 2.03
N LEU A 129 16.28 -22.97 1.60
CA LEU A 129 16.49 -21.74 2.37
C LEU A 129 15.17 -21.05 2.72
N MET A 130 14.30 -20.84 1.75
CA MET A 130 13.01 -20.20 1.99
C MET A 130 12.15 -20.97 3.00
N ASN A 131 12.16 -22.31 2.95
CA ASN A 131 11.41 -23.15 3.87
C ASN A 131 11.93 -23.00 5.30
N THR A 132 13.24 -23.06 5.48
CA THR A 132 13.87 -22.94 6.82
C THR A 132 13.71 -21.55 7.39
N THR A 133 13.89 -20.51 6.56
CA THR A 133 13.73 -19.11 6.99
C THR A 133 12.28 -18.78 7.32
N SER A 134 11.32 -19.28 6.54
CA SER A 134 9.89 -19.11 6.81
C SER A 134 9.48 -19.82 8.12
N ALA A 135 9.98 -21.03 8.37
CA ALA A 135 9.74 -21.75 9.63
C ALA A 135 10.36 -21.01 10.83
N LEU A 136 11.56 -20.46 10.67
CA LEU A 136 12.21 -19.66 11.71
C LEU A 136 11.43 -18.36 11.98
N CYS A 137 10.94 -17.68 10.93
CA CYS A 137 10.09 -16.50 11.05
C CYS A 137 8.80 -16.85 11.84
N GLN A 138 8.16 -17.96 11.51
CA GLN A 138 6.99 -18.45 12.24
C GLN A 138 7.30 -18.69 13.71
N TYR A 139 8.43 -19.32 14.01
CA TYR A 139 8.82 -19.61 15.38
C TYR A 139 9.13 -18.35 16.19
N ARG A 140 9.88 -17.40 15.60
CA ARG A 140 10.36 -16.19 16.31
C ARG A 140 9.32 -15.07 16.36
N TYR A 141 8.56 -14.87 15.27
CA TYR A 141 7.74 -13.67 15.06
C TYR A 141 6.25 -13.99 14.90
N GLY A 142 5.88 -15.28 14.91
CA GLY A 142 4.49 -15.74 14.88
C GLY A 142 3.79 -15.52 13.54
N TRP A 143 4.55 -15.45 12.42
CA TRP A 143 4.02 -15.44 11.06
C TRP A 143 5.00 -16.08 10.08
N SER A 144 4.49 -16.60 8.97
CA SER A 144 5.29 -17.27 7.95
C SER A 144 5.24 -16.57 6.60
N PHE A 145 6.27 -16.74 5.77
CA PHE A 145 6.26 -16.22 4.41
C PHE A 145 5.16 -16.87 3.56
N ALA A 146 4.78 -18.10 3.86
CA ALA A 146 3.73 -18.83 3.15
C ALA A 146 2.33 -18.27 3.42
N GLU A 147 2.08 -17.72 4.62
CA GLU A 147 0.77 -17.10 4.93
C GLU A 147 0.65 -15.67 4.42
N ALA A 148 1.78 -14.97 4.21
CA ALA A 148 1.83 -13.58 3.81
C ALA A 148 1.57 -13.44 2.30
N GLN A 149 0.31 -13.64 1.92
CA GLN A 149 -0.18 -13.68 0.54
C GLN A 149 -0.98 -12.41 0.21
N GLN A 150 -0.33 -11.40 -0.36
CA GLN A 150 -0.96 -10.15 -0.75
C GLN A 150 -2.00 -10.37 -1.86
N ILE A 151 -1.71 -11.28 -2.79
CA ILE A 151 -2.64 -11.64 -3.86
C ILE A 151 -3.97 -12.19 -3.34
N GLU A 152 -3.96 -12.96 -2.24
CA GLU A 152 -5.19 -13.47 -1.63
C GLU A 152 -5.98 -12.36 -0.94
N GLN A 153 -5.30 -11.35 -0.39
CA GLN A 153 -5.95 -10.17 0.17
C GLN A 153 -6.57 -9.30 -0.92
N VAL A 154 -5.88 -9.12 -2.04
CA VAL A 154 -6.43 -8.44 -3.23
C VAL A 154 -7.69 -9.15 -3.74
N ARG A 155 -7.72 -10.49 -3.77
CA ARG A 155 -8.89 -11.29 -4.17
C ARG A 155 -10.10 -11.07 -3.26
N LYS A 156 -9.88 -10.85 -1.97
CA LYS A 156 -10.95 -10.54 -0.99
C LYS A 156 -11.41 -9.10 -1.08
N SER A 157 -10.54 -8.18 -1.51
CA SER A 157 -10.79 -6.74 -1.54
C SER A 157 -12.01 -6.38 -2.37
N THR A 158 -12.92 -5.59 -1.79
CA THR A 158 -14.16 -5.13 -2.45
C THR A 158 -14.11 -3.66 -2.87
N LYS A 159 -13.25 -2.85 -2.24
CA LYS A 159 -13.13 -1.42 -2.52
C LYS A 159 -12.25 -1.18 -3.75
N PRO A 160 -12.39 -0.04 -4.43
CA PRO A 160 -11.58 0.30 -5.60
C PRO A 160 -10.07 0.24 -5.33
N MET A 161 -9.29 -0.19 -6.34
CA MET A 161 -7.83 -0.28 -6.26
C MET A 161 -7.17 0.14 -7.57
N LEU A 162 -6.19 1.04 -7.46
CA LEU A 162 -5.27 1.41 -8.54
C LEU A 162 -3.97 0.66 -8.36
N PHE A 163 -3.53 0.02 -9.44
CA PHE A 163 -2.28 -0.72 -9.52
C PHE A 163 -1.29 0.06 -10.38
N ILE A 164 -0.09 0.32 -9.85
CA ILE A 164 0.98 1.06 -10.52
C ILE A 164 2.25 0.21 -10.49
N HIS A 165 2.99 0.15 -11.61
CA HIS A 165 4.27 -0.57 -11.64
C HIS A 165 5.14 -0.08 -12.78
N GLY A 166 6.46 0.01 -12.55
CA GLY A 166 7.45 0.23 -13.60
C GLY A 166 7.73 -1.04 -14.42
N ASP A 167 7.70 -0.95 -15.75
CA ASP A 167 7.92 -2.13 -16.61
C ASP A 167 9.39 -2.61 -16.66
N LYS A 168 10.31 -1.85 -16.03
CA LYS A 168 11.72 -2.19 -15.85
C LYS A 168 12.06 -2.50 -14.39
N ASP A 169 11.06 -2.70 -13.56
CA ASP A 169 11.26 -3.10 -12.17
C ASP A 169 11.76 -4.54 -12.11
N ALA A 170 13.02 -4.70 -11.70
CA ALA A 170 13.67 -5.98 -11.47
C ALA A 170 13.75 -6.31 -9.96
N PHE A 171 13.58 -5.31 -9.10
CA PHE A 171 13.61 -5.52 -7.64
C PHE A 171 12.33 -6.19 -7.16
N VAL A 172 11.16 -5.56 -7.37
CA VAL A 172 9.88 -6.28 -7.33
C VAL A 172 9.51 -6.60 -8.78
N PRO A 173 9.66 -7.85 -9.21
CA PRO A 173 9.52 -8.17 -10.63
C PRO A 173 8.20 -7.68 -11.23
N TYR A 174 8.27 -6.90 -12.32
CA TYR A 174 7.10 -6.40 -13.05
C TYR A 174 6.07 -7.49 -13.36
N ALA A 175 6.52 -8.74 -13.53
CA ALA A 175 5.65 -9.89 -13.77
C ALA A 175 4.62 -10.12 -12.64
N MET A 176 4.83 -9.56 -11.45
CA MET A 176 3.90 -9.68 -10.33
C MET A 176 2.66 -8.80 -10.47
N LEU A 177 2.71 -7.73 -11.28
CA LEU A 177 1.61 -6.79 -11.47
C LEU A 177 0.36 -7.46 -12.06
N HIS A 178 0.51 -8.23 -13.13
CA HIS A 178 -0.64 -8.80 -13.85
C HIS A 178 -1.44 -9.80 -13.00
N PRO A 179 -0.81 -10.77 -12.30
CA PRO A 179 -1.52 -11.65 -11.36
C PRO A 179 -2.29 -10.88 -10.27
N LEU A 180 -1.70 -9.81 -9.71
CA LEU A 180 -2.37 -8.96 -8.71
C LEU A 180 -3.59 -8.26 -9.30
N TYR A 181 -3.44 -7.65 -10.49
CA TYR A 181 -4.53 -6.98 -11.17
C TYR A 181 -5.68 -7.94 -11.53
N GLU A 182 -5.37 -9.16 -12.00
CA GLU A 182 -6.35 -10.18 -12.31
C GLU A 182 -7.06 -10.71 -11.07
N ALA A 183 -6.34 -10.87 -9.95
CA ALA A 183 -6.91 -11.31 -8.68
C ALA A 183 -7.99 -10.36 -8.14
N LYS A 184 -7.92 -9.07 -8.50
CA LYS A 184 -8.92 -8.06 -8.15
C LYS A 184 -10.19 -8.22 -9.01
N THR A 185 -11.14 -9.00 -8.51
CA THR A 185 -12.39 -9.33 -9.22
C THR A 185 -13.59 -8.51 -8.79
N LYS A 186 -13.53 -7.83 -7.66
CA LYS A 186 -14.63 -7.04 -7.07
C LYS A 186 -14.22 -5.58 -6.95
N GLY A 187 -15.19 -4.67 -7.13
CA GLY A 187 -14.94 -3.23 -7.10
C GLY A 187 -14.18 -2.73 -8.34
N ARG A 188 -14.12 -1.40 -8.46
CA ARG A 188 -13.42 -0.76 -9.59
C ARG A 188 -11.90 -1.00 -9.47
N LYS A 189 -11.26 -1.28 -10.60
CA LYS A 189 -9.81 -1.37 -10.68
C LYS A 189 -9.28 -0.57 -11.87
N ALA A 190 -8.06 -0.09 -11.75
CA ALA A 190 -7.32 0.54 -12.83
C ALA A 190 -5.84 0.12 -12.75
N ILE A 191 -5.13 0.29 -13.84
CA ILE A 191 -3.72 -0.06 -13.94
C ILE A 191 -2.97 1.08 -14.62
N PHE A 192 -1.77 1.39 -14.10
CA PHE A 192 -0.82 2.30 -14.73
C PHE A 192 0.55 1.61 -14.84
N ILE A 193 1.00 1.41 -16.05
CA ILE A 193 2.32 0.85 -16.34
C ILE A 193 3.26 2.00 -16.67
N ALA A 194 4.17 2.32 -15.74
CA ALA A 194 5.17 3.37 -15.88
C ALA A 194 6.31 2.86 -16.78
N LYS A 195 6.22 3.17 -18.07
CA LYS A 195 7.16 2.67 -19.09
C LYS A 195 8.58 3.17 -18.88
N GLY A 196 9.53 2.25 -18.84
CA GLY A 196 10.96 2.54 -18.64
C GLY A 196 11.35 2.74 -17.19
N SER A 197 10.38 2.84 -16.25
CA SER A 197 10.66 3.04 -14.84
C SER A 197 11.12 1.75 -14.16
N VAL A 198 12.14 1.90 -13.33
CA VAL A 198 12.61 0.87 -12.38
C VAL A 198 11.84 0.97 -11.06
N HIS A 199 12.22 0.16 -10.07
CA HIS A 199 11.55 0.06 -8.78
C HIS A 199 11.30 1.42 -8.10
N ALA A 200 10.06 1.67 -7.72
CA ALA A 200 9.60 2.87 -6.99
C ALA A 200 9.87 4.22 -7.70
N MET A 201 10.09 4.22 -9.03
CA MET A 201 10.41 5.43 -9.78
C MET A 201 9.27 5.94 -10.68
N ALA A 202 8.10 5.29 -10.65
CA ALA A 202 6.96 5.67 -11.48
C ALA A 202 6.56 7.15 -11.32
N TYR A 203 6.47 7.66 -10.09
CA TYR A 203 6.17 9.07 -9.82
C TYR A 203 7.25 10.02 -10.35
N ARG A 204 8.54 9.70 -10.15
CA ARG A 204 9.65 10.55 -10.59
C ARG A 204 9.71 10.64 -12.11
N ASP A 205 9.57 9.50 -12.79
CA ASP A 205 9.81 9.40 -14.23
C ASP A 205 8.59 9.86 -15.05
N HIS A 206 7.38 9.76 -14.47
CA HIS A 206 6.11 10.11 -15.11
C HIS A 206 5.24 11.03 -14.25
N HIS A 207 5.84 12.06 -13.66
CA HIS A 207 5.23 12.91 -12.64
C HIS A 207 3.83 13.43 -13.00
N GLU A 208 3.67 14.04 -14.17
CA GLU A 208 2.39 14.62 -14.61
C GLU A 208 1.32 13.53 -14.84
N GLU A 209 1.70 12.45 -15.51
CA GLU A 209 0.79 11.34 -15.80
C GLU A 209 0.39 10.59 -14.54
N TYR A 210 1.35 10.28 -13.67
CA TYR A 210 1.10 9.67 -12.36
C TYR A 210 0.13 10.51 -11.52
N THR A 211 0.41 11.81 -11.40
CA THR A 211 -0.44 12.75 -10.66
C THR A 211 -1.85 12.78 -11.22
N ARG A 212 -2.00 12.89 -12.54
CA ARG A 212 -3.30 12.87 -13.21
C ARG A 212 -4.06 11.56 -12.96
N ILE A 213 -3.40 10.41 -13.12
CA ILE A 213 -4.04 9.10 -12.97
C ILE A 213 -4.49 8.87 -11.53
N VAL A 214 -3.63 9.18 -10.54
CA VAL A 214 -3.99 9.05 -9.12
C VAL A 214 -5.15 9.98 -8.77
N LYS A 215 -5.09 11.25 -9.19
CA LYS A 215 -6.15 12.23 -8.97
C LYS A 215 -7.48 11.79 -9.58
N ASP A 216 -7.48 11.39 -10.85
CA ASP A 216 -8.68 10.93 -11.56
C ASP A 216 -9.26 9.65 -10.94
N PHE A 217 -8.39 8.78 -10.41
CA PHE A 217 -8.84 7.56 -9.76
C PHE A 217 -9.48 7.86 -8.42
N VAL A 218 -8.84 8.66 -7.58
CA VAL A 218 -9.30 8.98 -6.22
C VAL A 218 -10.58 9.83 -6.26
N SER A 219 -10.65 10.84 -7.13
CA SER A 219 -11.82 11.74 -7.23
C SER A 219 -13.12 11.03 -7.62
N LYS A 220 -13.07 9.90 -8.31
CA LYS A 220 -14.27 9.12 -8.65
C LYS A 220 -14.89 8.40 -7.46
N GLU A 221 -14.22 8.37 -6.35
CA GLU A 221 -14.69 7.78 -5.09
C GLU A 221 -15.20 8.86 -4.10
N GLU A 222 -15.22 10.10 -4.56
CA GLU A 222 -15.84 11.24 -3.86
C GLU A 222 -17.38 11.26 -4.06
#